data_3fda58b0053d520562227dc1a67a6cdd
#
_entry.id   3fda58b0053d520562227dc1a67a6cdd
#
_cell.length_a   1.000
_cell.length_b   1.000
_cell.length_c   1.000
_cell.angle_alpha   90.00
_cell.angle_beta   90.00
_cell.angle_gamma   90.00
#
_symmetry.space_group_name_H-M   'P 1'
#
loop_
_entity.id
_entity.type
_entity.pdbx_description
1 polymer ?
#
loop_
_entity_poly.entity_id
_entity_poly.type
_entity_poly.pdbx_seq_one_letter_code
_entity_poly.pdbx_strand_id
1 'polypeptide(L)'
;MRDLLEGEIRKLGFVPEKFPCKKYLIYLQLLSEWNKTYNLTAITEPKQMVTNHIINSLFVLPYIRGMHCLDIGTGAGLPGVILALSQPQKKWVLLDSVQKKIRFLRHIKHELRTENIEIVQSRVEAYRPEAEFDTLICRAFAPLKRLIDQTHHLITPNNQLLAIKGETVEEEIRELSGSNYQIELIDLFPQDLGKKSKLVKIQKVN
;
A
#
# COMPACT_ATOMS: atom_id res chain seq x y z
N MET A 1 16.43 -16.20 2.93
CA MET A 1 15.25 -15.31 2.84
C MET A 1 15.04 -14.50 4.12
N ARG A 2 15.02 -15.15 5.30
CA ARG A 2 14.83 -14.45 6.57
C ARG A 2 15.95 -13.44 6.83
N ASP A 3 17.19 -13.84 6.74
CA ASP A 3 18.35 -12.95 6.96
C ASP A 3 18.39 -11.77 5.98
N LEU A 4 17.99 -12.02 4.71
CA LEU A 4 17.82 -10.96 3.73
C LEU A 4 16.74 -9.96 4.17
N LEU A 5 15.55 -10.45 4.55
CA LEU A 5 14.44 -9.59 4.98
C LEU A 5 14.83 -8.76 6.20
N GLU A 6 15.41 -9.39 7.23
CA GLU A 6 15.84 -8.71 8.45
C GLU A 6 16.96 -7.69 8.17
N GLY A 7 17.89 -8.03 7.28
CA GLY A 7 18.94 -7.11 6.83
C GLY A 7 18.37 -5.87 6.12
N GLU A 8 17.41 -6.08 5.23
CA GLU A 8 16.74 -4.97 4.54
C GLU A 8 15.91 -4.10 5.50
N ILE A 9 15.23 -4.69 6.49
CA ILE A 9 14.50 -3.94 7.53
C ILE A 9 15.47 -3.07 8.35
N ARG A 10 16.67 -3.58 8.71
CA ARG A 10 17.69 -2.78 9.42
C ARG A 10 18.18 -1.60 8.60
N LYS A 11 18.32 -1.75 7.27
CA LYS A 11 18.70 -0.64 6.37
C LYS A 11 17.66 0.49 6.36
N LEU A 12 16.40 0.19 6.69
CA LEU A 12 15.36 1.20 6.87
C LEU A 12 15.44 1.93 8.23
N GLY A 13 16.38 1.57 9.08
CA GLY A 13 16.47 2.08 10.46
C GLY A 13 15.48 1.41 11.43
N PHE A 14 14.84 0.32 11.03
CA PHE A 14 13.92 -0.42 11.87
C PHE A 14 14.58 -1.59 12.59
N VAL A 15 13.98 -2.01 13.69
CA VAL A 15 14.39 -3.16 14.49
C VAL A 15 13.58 -4.38 14.04
N PRO A 16 14.16 -5.39 13.34
CA PRO A 16 13.43 -6.50 12.73
C PRO A 16 12.57 -7.30 13.71
N GLU A 17 13.00 -7.40 14.96
CA GLU A 17 12.32 -8.11 16.05
C GLU A 17 10.94 -7.51 16.38
N LYS A 18 10.71 -6.25 16.01
CA LYS A 18 9.41 -5.57 16.14
C LYS A 18 8.45 -5.86 14.98
N PHE A 19 8.90 -6.60 13.96
CA PHE A 19 8.12 -6.88 12.77
C PHE A 19 7.78 -8.38 12.67
N PRO A 20 6.61 -8.74 12.15
CA PRO A 20 6.19 -10.13 12.00
C PRO A 20 6.85 -10.80 10.77
N CYS A 21 8.18 -10.86 10.73
CA CYS A 21 8.98 -11.35 9.60
C CYS A 21 8.52 -12.74 9.12
N LYS A 22 8.13 -13.63 10.06
CA LYS A 22 7.57 -14.94 9.70
C LYS A 22 6.30 -14.82 8.87
N LYS A 23 5.37 -13.93 9.24
CA LYS A 23 4.13 -13.70 8.48
C LYS A 23 4.40 -13.10 7.10
N TYR A 24 5.39 -12.22 6.97
CA TYR A 24 5.79 -11.68 5.66
C TYR A 24 6.30 -12.77 4.73
N LEU A 25 7.12 -13.70 5.24
CA LEU A 25 7.64 -14.81 4.43
C LEU A 25 6.53 -15.77 4.01
N ILE A 26 5.57 -16.07 4.90
CA ILE A 26 4.38 -16.87 4.56
C ILE A 26 3.56 -16.15 3.48
N TYR A 27 3.34 -14.84 3.62
CA TYR A 27 2.66 -14.05 2.59
C TYR A 27 3.35 -14.17 1.22
N LEU A 28 4.67 -14.02 1.15
CA LEU A 28 5.42 -14.14 -0.11
C LEU A 28 5.32 -15.55 -0.72
N GLN A 29 5.35 -16.59 0.11
CA GLN A 29 5.17 -17.97 -0.33
C GLN A 29 3.79 -18.15 -0.96
N LEU A 30 2.73 -17.77 -0.25
CA LEU A 30 1.35 -17.88 -0.73
C LEU A 30 1.13 -17.04 -2.00
N LEU A 31 1.70 -15.83 -2.06
CA LEU A 31 1.65 -15.00 -3.26
C LEU A 31 2.32 -15.70 -4.45
N SER A 32 3.49 -16.32 -4.24
CA SER A 32 4.20 -17.05 -5.28
C SER A 32 3.40 -18.26 -5.79
N GLU A 33 2.77 -19.00 -4.89
CA GLU A 33 1.92 -20.16 -5.22
C GLU A 33 0.70 -19.76 -6.06
N TRP A 34 -0.04 -18.76 -5.58
CA TRP A 34 -1.23 -18.25 -6.27
C TRP A 34 -0.88 -17.57 -7.60
N ASN A 35 0.29 -16.93 -7.69
CA ASN A 35 0.73 -16.23 -8.89
C ASN A 35 0.90 -17.17 -10.09
N LYS A 36 1.23 -18.44 -9.87
CA LYS A 36 1.34 -19.45 -10.93
C LYS A 36 0.05 -19.63 -11.73
N THR A 37 -1.11 -19.42 -11.08
CA THR A 37 -2.43 -19.59 -11.70
C THR A 37 -3.10 -18.26 -12.06
N TYR A 38 -2.92 -17.23 -11.23
CA TYR A 38 -3.76 -16.04 -11.31
C TYR A 38 -3.06 -14.77 -11.80
N ASN A 39 -1.73 -14.81 -11.99
CA ASN A 39 -0.94 -13.63 -12.41
C ASN A 39 -1.25 -12.39 -11.55
N LEU A 40 -1.00 -12.51 -10.24
CA LEU A 40 -1.27 -11.45 -9.26
C LEU A 40 -0.17 -10.39 -9.23
N THR A 41 1.06 -10.77 -9.60
CA THR A 41 2.24 -9.90 -9.66
C THR A 41 3.16 -10.29 -10.81
N ALA A 42 3.83 -9.31 -11.39
CA ALA A 42 4.88 -9.53 -12.39
C ALA A 42 6.24 -9.92 -11.76
N ILE A 43 6.40 -9.68 -10.45
CA ILE A 43 7.64 -9.96 -9.73
C ILE A 43 7.59 -11.36 -9.15
N THR A 44 8.44 -12.25 -9.65
CA THR A 44 8.46 -13.68 -9.27
C THR A 44 9.77 -14.11 -8.61
N GLU A 45 10.84 -13.33 -8.78
CA GLU A 45 12.14 -13.63 -8.16
C GLU A 45 12.07 -13.35 -6.65
N PRO A 46 12.39 -14.34 -5.77
CA PRO A 46 12.17 -14.24 -4.34
C PRO A 46 12.85 -13.05 -3.65
N LYS A 47 14.08 -12.71 -4.06
CA LYS A 47 14.80 -11.55 -3.49
C LYS A 47 14.13 -10.24 -3.89
N GLN A 48 13.68 -10.14 -5.15
CA GLN A 48 12.94 -8.98 -5.63
C GLN A 48 11.57 -8.86 -4.95
N MET A 49 10.90 -9.99 -4.65
CA MET A 49 9.65 -9.96 -3.89
C MET A 49 9.86 -9.38 -2.48
N VAL A 50 10.92 -9.76 -1.77
CA VAL A 50 11.26 -9.13 -0.47
C VAL A 50 11.37 -7.63 -0.63
N THR A 51 12.18 -7.18 -1.58
CA THR A 51 12.51 -5.76 -1.70
C THR A 51 11.34 -4.94 -2.27
N ASN A 52 10.67 -5.44 -3.34
CA ASN A 52 9.64 -4.67 -4.04
C ASN A 52 8.24 -4.80 -3.40
N HIS A 53 8.01 -5.83 -2.59
CA HIS A 53 6.73 -6.02 -1.94
C HIS A 53 6.79 -5.66 -0.46
N ILE A 54 7.71 -6.27 0.31
CA ILE A 54 7.77 -6.03 1.75
C ILE A 54 8.41 -4.67 2.04
N ILE A 55 9.64 -4.47 1.60
CA ILE A 55 10.43 -3.28 1.95
C ILE A 55 9.77 -2.00 1.40
N ASN A 56 9.31 -2.02 0.14
CA ASN A 56 8.58 -0.88 -0.42
C ASN A 56 7.30 -0.53 0.36
N SER A 57 6.61 -1.53 0.92
CA SER A 57 5.45 -1.29 1.77
C SER A 57 5.85 -0.70 3.11
N LEU A 58 6.95 -1.18 3.72
CA LEU A 58 7.42 -0.70 5.02
C LEU A 58 7.93 0.74 4.99
N PHE A 59 8.43 1.22 3.87
CA PHE A 59 8.85 2.62 3.73
C PHE A 59 7.72 3.62 4.01
N VAL A 60 6.48 3.22 3.81
CA VAL A 60 5.33 4.11 3.99
C VAL A 60 4.87 4.18 5.46
N LEU A 61 5.34 3.25 6.31
CA LEU A 61 4.92 3.16 7.72
C LEU A 61 4.98 4.50 8.49
N PRO A 62 6.05 5.32 8.37
CA PRO A 62 6.16 6.57 9.12
C PRO A 62 5.09 7.60 8.74
N TYR A 63 4.48 7.44 7.58
CA TYR A 63 3.49 8.40 7.04
C TYR A 63 2.05 7.99 7.31
N ILE A 64 1.79 6.78 7.84
CA ILE A 64 0.44 6.29 8.14
C ILE A 64 -0.09 6.96 9.41
N ARG A 65 -1.10 7.82 9.26
CA ARG A 65 -1.76 8.52 10.37
C ARG A 65 -3.05 7.81 10.77
N GLY A 66 -3.50 8.10 11.99
CA GLY A 66 -4.78 7.62 12.53
C GLY A 66 -4.86 6.11 12.70
N MET A 67 -6.08 5.61 12.87
CA MET A 67 -6.36 4.21 13.23
C MET A 67 -7.16 3.48 12.16
N HIS A 68 -7.79 4.20 11.22
CA HIS A 68 -8.66 3.64 10.19
C HIS A 68 -8.07 3.93 8.80
N CYS A 69 -7.63 2.90 8.11
CA CYS A 69 -6.87 3.01 6.86
C CYS A 69 -7.55 2.26 5.72
N LEU A 70 -7.45 2.81 4.50
CA LEU A 70 -7.97 2.21 3.27
C LEU A 70 -6.84 2.03 2.26
N ASP A 71 -6.64 0.81 1.75
CA ASP A 71 -5.77 0.51 0.60
C ASP A 71 -6.62 0.38 -0.67
N ILE A 72 -6.51 1.35 -1.56
CA ILE A 72 -7.31 1.49 -2.77
C ILE A 72 -6.64 0.76 -3.93
N GLY A 73 -7.38 -0.20 -4.52
CA GLY A 73 -6.84 -1.03 -5.59
C GLY A 73 -5.70 -1.92 -5.09
N THR A 74 -5.88 -2.48 -3.90
CA THR A 74 -4.86 -3.20 -3.13
C THR A 74 -4.19 -4.35 -3.91
N GLY A 75 -4.82 -4.86 -4.95
CA GLY A 75 -4.26 -5.93 -5.79
C GLY A 75 -4.01 -7.22 -5.03
N ALA A 76 -2.77 -7.62 -4.97
CA ALA A 76 -2.32 -8.75 -4.15
C ALA A 76 -2.23 -8.42 -2.64
N GLY A 77 -2.77 -7.29 -2.21
CA GLY A 77 -2.70 -6.84 -0.83
C GLY A 77 -1.49 -5.94 -0.54
N LEU A 78 -1.03 -5.21 -1.52
CA LEU A 78 0.19 -4.40 -1.40
C LEU A 78 -0.09 -2.91 -1.67
N PRO A 79 0.18 -2.03 -0.72
CA PRO A 79 0.95 -2.26 0.52
C PRO A 79 0.12 -2.75 1.72
N GLY A 80 -1.22 -2.79 1.63
CA GLY A 80 -2.14 -2.91 2.75
C GLY A 80 -1.94 -4.11 3.67
N VAL A 81 -1.71 -5.33 3.15
CA VAL A 81 -1.46 -6.52 3.99
C VAL A 81 -0.19 -6.33 4.82
N ILE A 82 0.88 -5.83 4.23
CA ILE A 82 2.16 -5.65 4.92
C ILE A 82 2.04 -4.59 6.02
N LEU A 83 1.34 -3.48 5.72
CA LEU A 83 1.08 -2.41 6.68
C LEU A 83 0.15 -2.89 7.82
N ALA A 84 -0.89 -3.64 7.51
CA ALA A 84 -1.79 -4.22 8.50
C ALA A 84 -1.07 -5.20 9.44
N LEU A 85 -0.20 -6.04 8.91
CA LEU A 85 0.64 -6.94 9.71
C LEU A 85 1.63 -6.20 10.61
N SER A 86 2.14 -5.04 10.14
CA SER A 86 3.09 -4.19 10.89
C SER A 86 2.41 -3.38 12.00
N GLN A 87 1.12 -3.09 11.84
CA GLN A 87 0.34 -2.21 12.71
C GLN A 87 -0.97 -2.90 13.13
N PRO A 88 -0.91 -3.99 13.93
CA PRO A 88 -2.09 -4.81 14.27
C PRO A 88 -3.16 -4.04 15.05
N GLN A 89 -2.80 -2.90 15.66
CA GLN A 89 -3.74 -2.02 16.38
C GLN A 89 -4.61 -1.16 15.44
N LYS A 90 -4.20 -0.97 14.17
CA LYS A 90 -4.96 -0.19 13.18
C LYS A 90 -5.91 -1.07 12.39
N LYS A 91 -7.06 -0.53 12.01
CA LYS A 91 -8.03 -1.19 11.11
C LYS A 91 -7.68 -0.86 9.66
N TRP A 92 -7.63 -1.89 8.83
CA TRP A 92 -7.32 -1.78 7.41
C TRP A 92 -8.45 -2.33 6.55
N VAL A 93 -8.94 -1.51 5.65
CA VAL A 93 -9.83 -1.94 4.57
C VAL A 93 -9.00 -2.12 3.30
N LEU A 94 -9.08 -3.30 2.69
CA LEU A 94 -8.42 -3.63 1.43
C LEU A 94 -9.48 -3.67 0.33
N LEU A 95 -9.45 -2.69 -0.57
CA LEU A 95 -10.43 -2.51 -1.62
C LEU A 95 -9.86 -2.91 -2.98
N ASP A 96 -10.51 -3.83 -3.68
CA ASP A 96 -10.24 -4.13 -5.09
C ASP A 96 -11.53 -4.59 -5.79
N SER A 97 -11.64 -4.35 -7.10
CA SER A 97 -12.82 -4.76 -7.87
C SER A 97 -12.68 -6.17 -8.47
N VAL A 98 -11.49 -6.73 -8.51
CA VAL A 98 -11.17 -7.97 -9.25
C VAL A 98 -11.36 -9.18 -8.36
N GLN A 99 -12.34 -10.03 -8.67
CA GLN A 99 -12.73 -11.18 -7.86
C GLN A 99 -11.58 -12.14 -7.51
N LYS A 100 -10.67 -12.44 -8.47
CA LYS A 100 -9.53 -13.33 -8.20
C LYS A 100 -8.59 -12.79 -7.13
N LYS A 101 -8.40 -11.46 -7.07
CA LYS A 101 -7.60 -10.79 -6.05
C LYS A 101 -8.30 -10.85 -4.69
N ILE A 102 -9.61 -10.62 -4.64
CA ILE A 102 -10.42 -10.74 -3.43
C ILE A 102 -10.35 -12.16 -2.84
N ARG A 103 -10.39 -13.19 -3.69
CA ARG A 103 -10.23 -14.59 -3.24
C ARG A 103 -8.85 -14.81 -2.60
N PHE A 104 -7.80 -14.31 -3.22
CA PHE A 104 -6.45 -14.37 -2.67
C PHE A 104 -6.36 -13.66 -1.32
N LEU A 105 -6.89 -12.44 -1.21
CA LEU A 105 -6.86 -11.66 0.04
C LEU A 105 -7.61 -12.38 1.18
N ARG A 106 -8.76 -13.01 0.89
CA ARG A 106 -9.50 -13.81 1.89
C ARG A 106 -8.68 -15.00 2.37
N HIS A 107 -7.98 -15.67 1.47
CA HIS A 107 -7.05 -16.74 1.81
C HIS A 107 -5.90 -16.23 2.69
N ILE A 108 -5.25 -15.13 2.32
CA ILE A 108 -4.20 -14.49 3.12
C ILE A 108 -4.70 -14.11 4.52
N LYS A 109 -5.88 -13.50 4.61
CA LYS A 109 -6.48 -13.13 5.90
C LYS A 109 -6.63 -14.33 6.81
N HIS A 110 -7.10 -15.45 6.28
CA HIS A 110 -7.27 -16.72 7.01
C HIS A 110 -5.93 -17.29 7.46
N GLU A 111 -4.99 -17.50 6.51
CA GLU A 111 -3.69 -18.14 6.78
C GLU A 111 -2.82 -17.34 7.77
N LEU A 112 -2.83 -16.02 7.67
CA LEU A 112 -2.06 -15.14 8.53
C LEU A 112 -2.79 -14.76 9.83
N ARG A 113 -4.06 -15.16 9.98
CA ARG A 113 -4.92 -14.81 11.12
C ARG A 113 -4.86 -13.30 11.41
N THR A 114 -5.25 -12.50 10.39
CA THR A 114 -5.25 -11.03 10.48
C THR A 114 -6.66 -10.52 10.70
N GLU A 115 -7.02 -10.26 11.96
CA GLU A 115 -8.37 -9.80 12.32
C GLU A 115 -8.59 -8.32 12.00
N ASN A 116 -7.52 -7.53 11.95
CA ASN A 116 -7.53 -6.10 11.67
C ASN A 116 -7.68 -5.74 10.18
N ILE A 117 -7.91 -6.74 9.31
CA ILE A 117 -8.14 -6.54 7.87
C ILE A 117 -9.60 -6.82 7.53
N GLU A 118 -10.24 -5.86 6.88
CA GLU A 118 -11.51 -6.02 6.17
C GLU A 118 -11.22 -6.06 4.66
N ILE A 119 -11.95 -6.91 3.92
CA ILE A 119 -11.77 -7.07 2.47
C ILE A 119 -13.07 -6.71 1.77
N VAL A 120 -13.01 -5.69 0.93
CA VAL A 120 -14.16 -5.15 0.20
C VAL A 120 -13.97 -5.34 -1.30
N GLN A 121 -14.96 -5.93 -1.94
CA GLN A 121 -15.02 -6.04 -3.40
C GLN A 121 -15.89 -4.92 -3.96
N SER A 122 -15.25 -3.85 -4.46
CA SER A 122 -15.96 -2.74 -5.10
C SER A 122 -15.03 -1.96 -6.02
N ARG A 123 -15.61 -1.21 -6.97
CA ARG A 123 -14.93 -0.09 -7.60
C ARG A 123 -14.84 1.05 -6.60
N VAL A 124 -13.73 1.81 -6.60
CA VAL A 124 -13.55 2.90 -5.64
C VAL A 124 -14.60 3.99 -5.81
N GLU A 125 -15.00 4.26 -7.05
CA GLU A 125 -16.00 5.28 -7.38
C GLU A 125 -17.39 4.96 -6.79
N ALA A 126 -17.68 3.68 -6.59
CA ALA A 126 -18.95 3.20 -6.03
C ALA A 126 -18.88 2.91 -4.52
N TYR A 127 -17.69 2.90 -3.96
CA TYR A 127 -17.50 2.57 -2.54
C TYR A 127 -17.95 3.73 -1.65
N ARG A 128 -18.85 3.42 -0.71
CA ARG A 128 -19.38 4.38 0.28
C ARG A 128 -19.19 3.78 1.67
N PRO A 129 -18.09 4.14 2.37
CA PRO A 129 -17.84 3.65 3.73
C PRO A 129 -18.81 4.27 4.74
N GLU A 130 -19.10 3.53 5.82
CA GLU A 130 -19.90 4.03 6.95
C GLU A 130 -19.14 5.04 7.81
N ALA A 131 -17.83 4.98 7.84
CA ALA A 131 -16.97 5.88 8.59
C ALA A 131 -15.82 6.41 7.73
N GLU A 132 -15.36 7.62 8.06
CA GLU A 132 -14.19 8.22 7.40
C GLU A 132 -12.91 7.43 7.70
N PHE A 133 -11.97 7.47 6.76
CA PHE A 133 -10.62 6.97 6.93
C PHE A 133 -9.68 8.10 7.34
N ASP A 134 -8.69 7.79 8.17
CA ASP A 134 -7.62 8.73 8.52
C ASP A 134 -6.53 8.77 7.43
N THR A 135 -6.25 7.60 6.84
CA THR A 135 -5.28 7.45 5.76
C THR A 135 -5.84 6.59 4.64
N LEU A 136 -5.85 7.15 3.43
CA LEU A 136 -6.04 6.42 2.20
C LEU A 136 -4.67 6.17 1.58
N ILE A 137 -4.44 4.98 1.03
CA ILE A 137 -3.20 4.66 0.34
C ILE A 137 -3.49 3.93 -0.96
N CYS A 138 -2.65 4.13 -1.96
CA CYS A 138 -2.66 3.32 -3.17
C CYS A 138 -1.26 3.13 -3.73
N ARG A 139 -1.09 2.08 -4.53
CA ARG A 139 0.14 1.81 -5.27
C ARG A 139 -0.18 1.43 -6.71
N ALA A 140 0.47 2.09 -7.68
CA ALA A 140 0.32 1.81 -9.11
C ALA A 140 -1.16 1.74 -9.59
N PHE A 141 -2.02 2.61 -9.03
CA PHE A 141 -3.45 2.58 -9.28
C PHE A 141 -3.84 3.30 -10.58
N ALA A 142 -3.48 4.59 -10.69
CA ALA A 142 -3.80 5.45 -11.84
C ALA A 142 -2.89 6.70 -11.83
N PRO A 143 -2.82 7.50 -12.90
CA PRO A 143 -2.27 8.86 -12.84
C PRO A 143 -2.96 9.69 -11.75
N LEU A 144 -2.24 10.64 -11.14
CA LEU A 144 -2.72 11.38 -9.96
C LEU A 144 -4.05 12.09 -10.18
N LYS A 145 -4.23 12.72 -11.34
CA LYS A 145 -5.49 13.40 -11.69
C LYS A 145 -6.66 12.41 -11.66
N ARG A 146 -6.54 11.29 -12.35
CA ARG A 146 -7.56 10.25 -12.35
C ARG A 146 -7.78 9.63 -10.97
N LEU A 147 -6.71 9.44 -10.20
CA LEU A 147 -6.81 8.96 -8.82
C LEU A 147 -7.68 9.91 -7.98
N ILE A 148 -7.42 11.21 -8.03
CA ILE A 148 -8.20 12.22 -7.32
C ILE A 148 -9.65 12.23 -7.81
N ASP A 149 -9.89 12.23 -9.13
CA ASP A 149 -11.24 12.21 -9.71
C ASP A 149 -12.06 11.02 -9.21
N GLN A 150 -11.43 9.84 -9.09
CA GLN A 150 -12.10 8.62 -8.64
C GLN A 150 -12.28 8.53 -7.11
N THR A 151 -11.47 9.26 -6.34
CA THR A 151 -11.44 9.16 -4.87
C THR A 151 -11.87 10.43 -4.14
N HIS A 152 -12.24 11.51 -4.86
CA HIS A 152 -12.56 12.82 -4.29
C HIS A 152 -13.60 12.76 -3.16
N HIS A 153 -14.56 11.82 -3.26
CA HIS A 153 -15.61 11.62 -2.25
C HIS A 153 -15.11 10.97 -0.96
N LEU A 154 -13.91 10.39 -0.97
CA LEU A 154 -13.25 9.80 0.20
C LEU A 154 -12.22 10.75 0.82
N ILE A 155 -11.79 11.79 0.08
CA ILE A 155 -10.78 12.73 0.53
C ILE A 155 -11.46 13.89 1.23
N THR A 156 -11.16 14.07 2.51
CA THR A 156 -11.67 15.14 3.36
C THR A 156 -10.51 16.00 3.87
N PRO A 157 -10.77 17.21 4.43
CA PRO A 157 -9.70 17.99 5.06
C PRO A 157 -9.02 17.31 6.26
N ASN A 158 -9.70 16.34 6.87
CA ASN A 158 -9.22 15.65 8.07
C ASN A 158 -8.34 14.43 7.78
N ASN A 159 -8.30 13.96 6.52
CA ASN A 159 -7.54 12.78 6.14
C ASN A 159 -6.42 13.08 5.14
N GLN A 160 -5.70 12.06 4.76
CA GLN A 160 -4.66 12.15 3.73
C GLN A 160 -4.77 11.00 2.74
N LEU A 161 -4.41 11.26 1.48
CA LEU A 161 -4.19 10.24 0.47
C LEU A 161 -2.69 10.12 0.18
N LEU A 162 -2.17 8.90 0.31
CA LEU A 162 -0.79 8.52 0.05
C LEU A 162 -0.72 7.71 -1.25
N ALA A 163 -0.07 8.23 -2.28
CA ALA A 163 0.11 7.53 -3.55
C ALA A 163 1.57 7.14 -3.75
N ILE A 164 1.84 5.82 -3.80
CA ILE A 164 3.17 5.30 -4.15
C ILE A 164 3.31 5.31 -5.66
N LYS A 165 4.28 6.07 -6.16
CA LYS A 165 4.51 6.37 -7.58
C LYS A 165 5.93 6.04 -8.02
N GLY A 166 6.15 6.00 -9.34
CA GLY A 166 7.46 5.92 -9.96
C GLY A 166 8.11 7.28 -10.19
N GLU A 167 9.17 7.29 -11.00
CA GLU A 167 10.04 8.45 -11.24
C GLU A 167 9.35 9.65 -11.93
N THR A 168 8.40 9.39 -12.81
CA THR A 168 7.78 10.43 -13.66
C THR A 168 6.63 11.18 -12.99
N VAL A 169 6.50 11.06 -11.68
CA VAL A 169 5.37 11.61 -10.92
C VAL A 169 5.37 13.16 -10.89
N GLU A 170 6.50 13.80 -11.10
CA GLU A 170 6.58 15.27 -11.13
C GLU A 170 5.74 15.88 -12.27
N GLU A 171 5.62 15.17 -13.40
CA GLU A 171 4.74 15.59 -14.51
C GLU A 171 3.27 15.52 -14.10
N GLU A 172 2.87 14.41 -13.44
CA GLU A 172 1.52 14.24 -12.91
C GLU A 172 1.16 15.31 -11.86
N ILE A 173 2.15 15.73 -11.03
CA ILE A 173 1.95 16.79 -10.02
C ILE A 173 1.72 18.15 -10.69
N ARG A 174 2.44 18.46 -11.77
CA ARG A 174 2.24 19.74 -12.49
C ARG A 174 0.82 19.86 -13.06
N GLU A 175 0.21 18.76 -13.49
CA GLU A 175 -1.18 18.75 -13.98
C GLU A 175 -2.21 19.10 -12.89
N LEU A 176 -1.83 19.00 -11.61
CA LEU A 176 -2.68 19.33 -10.47
C LEU A 176 -2.49 20.75 -9.94
N SER A 177 -1.68 21.57 -10.60
CA SER A 177 -1.45 22.97 -10.22
C SER A 177 -2.77 23.76 -10.22
N GLY A 178 -3.05 24.49 -9.15
CA GLY A 178 -4.29 25.24 -8.98
C GLY A 178 -5.49 24.41 -8.51
N SER A 179 -5.31 23.15 -8.16
CA SER A 179 -6.34 22.32 -7.54
C SER A 179 -6.52 22.66 -6.04
N ASN A 180 -7.65 22.24 -5.47
CA ASN A 180 -7.94 22.38 -4.02
C ASN A 180 -7.19 21.35 -3.16
N TYR A 181 -5.99 20.93 -3.57
CA TYR A 181 -5.19 19.94 -2.86
C TYR A 181 -3.78 20.48 -2.60
N GLN A 182 -3.32 20.29 -1.39
CA GLN A 182 -1.90 20.44 -1.04
C GLN A 182 -1.19 19.14 -1.38
N ILE A 183 -0.09 19.23 -2.12
CA ILE A 183 0.68 18.07 -2.59
C ILE A 183 2.09 18.20 -2.05
N GLU A 184 2.55 17.13 -1.37
CA GLU A 184 3.90 16.97 -0.87
C GLU A 184 4.54 15.76 -1.53
N LEU A 185 5.71 15.94 -2.15
CA LEU A 185 6.49 14.87 -2.76
C LEU A 185 7.60 14.44 -1.82
N ILE A 186 7.69 13.14 -1.55
CA ILE A 186 8.62 12.54 -0.60
C ILE A 186 9.39 11.42 -1.32
N ASP A 187 10.70 11.47 -1.27
CA ASP A 187 11.54 10.38 -1.75
C ASP A 187 11.52 9.24 -0.73
N LEU A 188 11.01 8.07 -1.16
CA LEU A 188 10.87 6.92 -0.27
C LEU A 188 12.19 6.19 0.01
N PHE A 189 13.19 6.34 -0.88
CA PHE A 189 14.45 5.61 -0.77
C PHE A 189 15.64 6.54 -0.67
N PRO A 190 16.61 6.25 0.21
CA PRO A 190 17.94 6.84 0.12
C PRO A 190 18.50 6.60 -1.30
N GLN A 191 19.18 7.60 -1.85
CA GLN A 191 19.73 7.57 -3.22
C GLN A 191 20.60 6.34 -3.50
N ASP A 192 21.20 5.76 -2.47
CA ASP A 192 22.11 4.62 -2.55
C ASP A 192 21.44 3.26 -2.83
N LEU A 193 20.11 3.14 -2.74
CA LEU A 193 19.41 1.87 -2.92
C LEU A 193 18.94 1.63 -4.37
N GLY A 194 19.26 2.52 -5.31
CA GLY A 194 18.98 2.36 -6.75
C GLY A 194 17.49 2.26 -7.11
N LYS A 195 16.58 2.59 -6.17
CA LYS A 195 15.15 2.55 -6.36
C LYS A 195 14.58 3.95 -6.36
N LYS A 196 13.68 4.20 -7.27
CA LYS A 196 13.13 5.51 -7.54
C LYS A 196 11.60 5.54 -7.33
N SER A 197 11.13 4.96 -6.21
CA SER A 197 9.73 5.12 -5.82
C SER A 197 9.58 6.36 -4.96
N LYS A 198 8.54 7.13 -5.25
CA LYS A 198 8.19 8.37 -4.55
C LYS A 198 6.85 8.21 -3.87
N LEU A 199 6.66 8.90 -2.76
CA LEU A 199 5.39 9.02 -2.09
C LEU A 199 4.82 10.41 -2.35
N VAL A 200 3.64 10.47 -2.93
CA VAL A 200 2.87 11.69 -3.06
C VAL A 200 1.84 11.71 -1.95
N LYS A 201 1.95 12.69 -1.06
CA LYS A 201 0.96 12.94 -0.02
C LYS A 201 0.05 14.06 -0.49
N ILE A 202 -1.25 13.79 -0.47
CA ILE A 202 -2.31 14.68 -0.96
C ILE A 202 -3.27 14.94 0.20
N GLN A 203 -3.54 16.22 0.46
CA GLN A 203 -4.49 16.68 1.47
C GLN A 203 -5.42 17.72 0.84
N LYS A 204 -6.71 17.63 1.13
CA LYS A 204 -7.67 18.64 0.67
C LYS A 204 -7.47 19.94 1.46
N VAL A 205 -7.40 21.06 0.76
CA VAL A 205 -7.38 22.39 1.39
C VAL A 205 -8.82 22.77 1.74
N ASN A 206 -9.01 23.40 2.91
CA ASN A 206 -10.32 23.93 3.34
C ASN A 206 -10.79 25.07 2.44
#